data_53fd23c47ac8c2ca782cae35d86c56c8
#
_entry.id   53fd23c47ac8c2ca782cae35d86c56c8
#
_cell.length_a   1.000
_cell.length_b   1.000
_cell.length_c   1.000
_cell.angle_alpha   90.00
_cell.angle_beta   90.00
_cell.angle_gamma   90.00
#
_symmetry.space_group_name_H-M   'P 1'
#
loop_
_entity.id
_entity.type
_entity.pdbx_description
1 polymer ?
#
loop_
_entity_poly.entity_id
_entity_poly.type
_entity_poly.pdbx_seq_one_letter_code
_entity_poly.pdbx_strand_id
1 'polypeptide(L)'
;MMMCSNFFMYLAARGQGKTFLTALFCVVRCILFPKTKICVASATRTQANEVLLKITDDFMKNYGWGSDNLRREITYTSVGANKAVIEFANGSWIKVVTASDSGRGSRANILLIDEFRMVDLDTINTVLRRFLTAPRQPNYLNNPKYAHLLERNKELYMSSAWYKSHWSFDKAKAYTVNLLDETKKYFICGLPYQISIKENLL
;
A
#
# COMPACT_ATOMS: atom_id res chain seq x y z
N MET A 1 -0.08 12.01 -4.43
CA MET A 1 0.63 12.04 -3.11
C MET A 1 1.24 10.70 -2.72
N MET A 2 0.54 9.56 -2.75
CA MET A 2 1.11 8.22 -2.46
C MET A 2 2.38 7.91 -3.26
N MET A 3 2.47 8.34 -4.52
CA MET A 3 3.65 8.13 -5.37
C MET A 3 4.86 8.94 -4.90
N CYS A 4 4.65 10.16 -4.42
CA CYS A 4 5.71 11.12 -4.08
C CYS A 4 6.19 11.02 -2.64
N SER A 5 5.37 10.50 -1.72
CA SER A 5 5.70 10.37 -0.30
C SER A 5 6.43 9.07 -0.01
N ASN A 6 7.33 9.08 0.97
CA ASN A 6 7.89 7.84 1.54
C ASN A 6 7.02 7.31 2.68
N PHE A 7 6.36 8.20 3.40
CA PHE A 7 5.46 7.91 4.50
C PHE A 7 4.12 8.56 4.22
N PHE A 8 3.12 7.75 3.94
CA PHE A 8 1.78 8.20 3.57
C PHE A 8 0.74 7.70 4.56
N MET A 9 -0.17 8.56 4.98
CA MET A 9 -1.30 8.18 5.84
C MET A 9 -2.60 8.74 5.28
N TYR A 10 -3.61 7.87 5.14
CA TYR A 10 -4.96 8.24 4.73
C TYR A 10 -5.97 7.80 5.76
N LEU A 11 -6.59 8.78 6.41
CA LEU A 11 -7.64 8.59 7.40
C LEU A 11 -8.98 9.00 6.78
N ALA A 12 -9.84 8.04 6.46
CA ALA A 12 -11.08 8.32 5.80
C ALA A 12 -12.22 7.46 6.34
N ALA A 13 -13.43 8.00 6.36
CA ALA A 13 -14.63 7.28 6.78
C ALA A 13 -14.90 6.07 5.84
N ARG A 14 -15.88 5.24 6.21
CA ARG A 14 -16.36 4.18 5.32
C ARG A 14 -16.93 4.79 4.04
N GLY A 15 -16.90 4.03 2.93
CA GLY A 15 -17.41 4.48 1.63
C GLY A 15 -16.51 5.46 0.87
N GLN A 16 -15.43 5.99 1.45
CA GLN A 16 -14.55 6.98 0.80
C GLN A 16 -13.41 6.36 -0.02
N GLY A 17 -13.61 5.19 -0.58
CA GLY A 17 -12.74 4.59 -1.59
C GLY A 17 -11.34 4.18 -1.11
N LYS A 18 -11.09 3.99 0.20
CA LYS A 18 -9.76 3.59 0.71
C LYS A 18 -9.18 2.40 -0.05
N THR A 19 -9.91 1.28 -0.08
CA THR A 19 -9.45 0.05 -0.74
C THR A 19 -9.29 0.24 -2.24
N PHE A 20 -10.19 1.00 -2.88
CA PHE A 20 -10.08 1.33 -4.31
C PHE A 20 -8.80 2.11 -4.62
N LEU A 21 -8.56 3.22 -3.90
CA LEU A 21 -7.37 4.04 -4.08
C LEU A 21 -6.07 3.27 -3.77
N THR A 22 -6.12 2.40 -2.78
CA THR A 22 -5.02 1.50 -2.42
C THR A 22 -4.71 0.52 -3.56
N ALA A 23 -5.73 -0.15 -4.09
CA ALA A 23 -5.59 -1.08 -5.20
C ALA A 23 -5.09 -0.37 -6.47
N LEU A 24 -5.63 0.80 -6.77
CA LEU A 24 -5.20 1.63 -7.89
C LEU A 24 -3.73 2.05 -7.76
N PHE A 25 -3.33 2.51 -6.57
CA PHE A 25 -1.91 2.81 -6.29
C PHE A 25 -1.02 1.60 -6.54
N CYS A 26 -1.40 0.43 -6.04
CA CYS A 26 -0.61 -0.80 -6.18
C CYS A 26 -0.40 -1.16 -7.66
N VAL A 27 -1.46 -1.13 -8.46
CA VAL A 27 -1.41 -1.44 -9.90
C VAL A 27 -0.55 -0.44 -10.65
N VAL A 28 -0.85 0.86 -10.52
CA VAL A 28 -0.12 1.92 -11.23
C VAL A 28 1.36 1.91 -10.83
N ARG A 29 1.64 1.69 -9.55
CA ARG A 29 3.02 1.63 -9.04
C ARG A 29 3.77 0.43 -9.61
N CYS A 30 3.15 -0.75 -9.65
CA CYS A 30 3.77 -1.95 -10.19
C CYS A 30 4.03 -1.85 -11.70
N ILE A 31 3.13 -1.23 -12.46
CA ILE A 31 3.29 -1.07 -13.92
C ILE A 31 4.39 -0.04 -14.24
N LEU A 32 4.32 1.16 -13.65
CA LEU A 32 5.20 2.27 -14.00
C LEU A 32 6.62 2.13 -13.41
N PHE A 33 6.78 1.39 -12.34
CA PHE A 33 8.06 1.28 -11.63
C PHE A 33 8.52 -0.19 -11.55
N PRO A 34 9.32 -0.67 -12.51
CA PRO A 34 9.77 -2.04 -12.57
C PRO A 34 10.42 -2.53 -11.25
N LYS A 35 10.24 -3.82 -10.95
CA LYS A 35 10.74 -4.45 -9.73
C LYS A 35 10.19 -3.84 -8.43
N THR A 36 9.00 -3.23 -8.48
CA THR A 36 8.24 -2.83 -7.30
C THR A 36 7.74 -4.06 -6.55
N LYS A 37 7.94 -4.09 -5.24
CA LYS A 37 7.58 -5.21 -4.37
C LYS A 37 6.73 -4.68 -3.23
N ILE A 38 5.43 -4.96 -3.25
CA ILE A 38 4.46 -4.43 -2.28
C ILE A 38 4.00 -5.55 -1.36
N CYS A 39 4.22 -5.40 -0.05
CA CYS A 39 3.55 -6.17 0.98
C CYS A 39 2.31 -5.43 1.45
N VAL A 40 1.16 -6.10 1.39
CA VAL A 40 -0.12 -5.62 1.92
C VAL A 40 -0.42 -6.39 3.19
N ALA A 41 -0.64 -5.67 4.28
CA ALA A 41 -0.98 -6.24 5.59
C ALA A 41 -2.28 -5.60 6.12
N SER A 42 -2.98 -6.32 6.98
CA SER A 42 -4.11 -5.83 7.78
C SER A 42 -4.19 -6.65 9.07
N ALA A 43 -5.18 -6.38 9.92
CA ALA A 43 -5.44 -7.17 11.11
C ALA A 43 -5.73 -8.64 10.79
N THR A 44 -6.41 -8.90 9.67
CA THR A 44 -6.67 -10.24 9.17
C THR A 44 -6.24 -10.39 7.71
N ARG A 45 -5.90 -11.62 7.31
CA ARG A 45 -5.58 -11.95 5.91
C ARG A 45 -6.74 -11.64 4.97
N THR A 46 -7.96 -11.94 5.41
CA THR A 46 -9.17 -11.68 4.61
C THR A 46 -9.29 -10.18 4.26
N GLN A 47 -9.11 -9.30 5.24
CA GLN A 47 -9.14 -7.85 4.99
C GLN A 47 -8.01 -7.41 4.05
N ALA A 48 -6.80 -7.93 4.22
CA ALA A 48 -5.70 -7.62 3.31
C ALA A 48 -5.95 -8.14 1.88
N ASN A 49 -6.63 -9.28 1.73
CA ASN A 49 -7.02 -9.83 0.43
C ASN A 49 -7.98 -8.92 -0.34
N GLU A 50 -8.81 -8.11 0.34
CA GLU A 50 -9.74 -7.18 -0.30
C GLU A 50 -9.05 -6.24 -1.31
N VAL A 51 -7.81 -5.84 -1.03
CA VAL A 51 -7.02 -5.02 -1.95
C VAL A 51 -6.71 -5.78 -3.24
N LEU A 52 -6.35 -7.06 -3.14
CA LEU A 52 -6.04 -7.89 -4.30
C LEU A 52 -7.31 -8.28 -5.07
N LEU A 53 -8.39 -8.58 -4.36
CA LEU A 53 -9.70 -8.86 -4.96
C LEU A 53 -10.21 -7.65 -5.75
N LYS A 54 -10.00 -6.42 -5.25
CA LYS A 54 -10.33 -5.21 -5.99
C LYS A 54 -9.58 -5.14 -7.33
N ILE A 55 -8.35 -5.62 -7.39
CA ILE A 55 -7.57 -5.68 -8.63
C ILE A 55 -8.11 -6.77 -9.56
N THR A 56 -8.29 -8.01 -9.05
CA THR A 56 -8.66 -9.16 -9.87
C THR A 56 -10.13 -9.12 -10.31
N ASP A 57 -11.03 -8.70 -9.46
CA ASP A 57 -12.47 -8.74 -9.72
C ASP A 57 -12.99 -7.45 -10.35
N ASP A 58 -12.51 -6.29 -9.89
CA ASP A 58 -12.98 -5.04 -10.46
C ASP A 58 -12.09 -4.60 -11.63
N PHE A 59 -10.80 -4.34 -11.41
CA PHE A 59 -9.96 -3.70 -12.43
C PHE A 59 -9.71 -4.62 -13.63
N MET A 60 -9.53 -5.92 -13.43
CA MET A 60 -9.28 -6.87 -14.51
C MET A 60 -10.56 -7.32 -15.23
N LYS A 61 -11.76 -7.14 -14.65
CA LYS A 61 -13.01 -7.64 -15.23
C LYS A 61 -13.93 -6.55 -15.73
N ASN A 62 -14.00 -5.40 -15.06
CA ASN A 62 -15.11 -4.46 -15.20
C ASN A 62 -14.81 -3.18 -15.98
N TYR A 63 -13.56 -2.95 -16.41
CA TYR A 63 -13.15 -1.68 -17.05
C TYR A 63 -12.81 -1.82 -18.55
N GLY A 64 -13.37 -2.82 -19.24
CA GLY A 64 -13.26 -2.99 -20.68
C GLY A 64 -11.81 -2.94 -21.18
N TRP A 65 -11.49 -2.01 -22.08
CA TRP A 65 -10.16 -1.86 -22.65
C TRP A 65 -9.05 -1.66 -21.61
N GLY A 66 -9.33 -0.96 -20.54
CA GLY A 66 -8.40 -0.82 -19.41
C GLY A 66 -8.10 -2.18 -18.73
N SER A 67 -9.12 -3.03 -18.61
CA SER A 67 -8.97 -4.39 -18.06
C SER A 67 -8.09 -5.27 -18.94
N ASP A 68 -8.24 -5.19 -20.25
CA ASP A 68 -7.44 -5.98 -21.21
C ASP A 68 -5.96 -5.58 -21.16
N ASN A 69 -5.66 -4.30 -21.06
CA ASN A 69 -4.28 -3.83 -20.91
C ASN A 69 -3.69 -4.28 -19.57
N LEU A 70 -4.44 -4.19 -18.49
CA LEU A 70 -3.99 -4.65 -17.17
C LEU A 70 -3.67 -6.16 -17.18
N ARG A 71 -4.51 -6.98 -17.83
CA ARG A 71 -4.28 -8.42 -17.95
C ARG A 71 -2.99 -8.75 -18.69
N ARG A 72 -2.58 -7.96 -19.67
CA ARG A 72 -1.31 -8.14 -20.38
C ARG A 72 -0.08 -7.87 -19.50
N GLU A 73 -0.20 -6.98 -18.54
CA GLU A 73 0.88 -6.66 -17.59
C GLU A 73 1.00 -7.70 -16.46
N ILE A 74 -0.06 -8.45 -16.15
CA ILE A 74 -0.10 -9.42 -15.06
C ILE A 74 0.20 -10.82 -15.60
N THR A 75 1.23 -11.46 -15.05
CA THR A 75 1.67 -12.80 -15.45
C THR A 75 1.11 -13.92 -14.57
N TYR A 76 0.81 -13.60 -13.32
CA TYR A 76 0.29 -14.58 -12.36
C TYR A 76 -0.61 -13.93 -11.33
N THR A 77 -1.72 -14.60 -10.99
CA THR A 77 -2.62 -14.22 -9.91
C THR A 77 -3.00 -15.41 -9.06
N SER A 78 -2.99 -15.24 -7.76
CA SER A 78 -3.54 -16.18 -6.78
C SER A 78 -4.07 -15.37 -5.61
N VAL A 79 -5.37 -15.44 -5.33
CA VAL A 79 -5.99 -14.77 -4.18
C VAL A 79 -6.78 -15.81 -3.39
N GLY A 80 -6.16 -16.37 -2.37
CA GLY A 80 -6.74 -17.42 -1.55
C GLY A 80 -6.33 -17.34 -0.09
N ALA A 81 -6.82 -18.28 0.71
CA ALA A 81 -6.56 -18.34 2.14
C ALA A 81 -5.08 -18.54 2.48
N ASN A 82 -4.39 -19.37 1.71
CA ASN A 82 -2.99 -19.74 1.99
C ASN A 82 -1.98 -18.87 1.21
N LYS A 83 -2.35 -18.40 0.02
CA LYS A 83 -1.49 -17.58 -0.82
C LYS A 83 -2.31 -16.47 -1.48
N ALA A 84 -1.82 -15.24 -1.37
CA ALA A 84 -2.40 -14.11 -2.07
C ALA A 84 -1.26 -13.26 -2.66
N VAL A 85 -1.15 -13.32 -4.00
CA VAL A 85 -0.09 -12.64 -4.76
C VAL A 85 -0.57 -12.32 -6.18
N ILE A 86 -0.12 -11.17 -6.68
CA ILE A 86 -0.24 -10.76 -8.08
C ILE A 86 1.17 -10.44 -8.57
N GLU A 87 1.59 -11.03 -9.68
CA GLU A 87 2.92 -10.83 -10.27
C GLU A 87 2.78 -10.18 -11.65
N PHE A 88 3.71 -9.28 -11.96
CA PHE A 88 3.74 -8.48 -13.19
C PHE A 88 4.94 -8.85 -14.07
N ALA A 89 4.79 -8.68 -15.38
CA ALA A 89 5.80 -9.00 -16.37
C ALA A 89 7.15 -8.29 -16.16
N ASN A 90 7.12 -7.10 -15.56
CA ASN A 90 8.32 -6.28 -15.28
C ASN A 90 9.05 -6.66 -13.95
N GLY A 91 8.70 -7.80 -13.35
CA GLY A 91 9.28 -8.30 -12.10
C GLY A 91 8.75 -7.63 -10.83
N SER A 92 7.67 -6.84 -10.94
CA SER A 92 6.94 -6.31 -9.79
C SER A 92 5.97 -7.35 -9.22
N TRP A 93 5.61 -7.21 -7.95
CA TRP A 93 4.57 -8.04 -7.34
C TRP A 93 3.86 -7.34 -6.18
N ILE A 94 2.64 -7.79 -5.89
CA ILE A 94 1.84 -7.42 -4.74
C ILE A 94 1.54 -8.69 -3.96
N LYS A 95 1.85 -8.75 -2.67
CA LYS A 95 1.67 -9.95 -1.83
C LYS A 95 1.03 -9.57 -0.50
N VAL A 96 0.03 -10.34 -0.10
CA VAL A 96 -0.53 -10.24 1.26
C VAL A 96 0.40 -10.93 2.24
N VAL A 97 0.66 -10.25 3.35
CA VAL A 97 1.48 -10.75 4.46
C VAL A 97 0.73 -10.62 5.78
N THR A 98 1.02 -11.51 6.72
CA THR A 98 0.46 -11.51 8.08
C THR A 98 1.58 -11.49 9.10
N ALA A 99 1.24 -11.22 10.36
CA ALA A 99 2.21 -11.25 11.45
C ALA A 99 2.84 -12.65 11.67
N SER A 100 2.14 -13.72 11.25
CA SER A 100 2.63 -15.10 11.33
C SER A 100 3.54 -15.47 10.14
N ASP A 101 3.54 -14.69 9.06
CA ASP A 101 4.43 -14.95 7.94
C ASP A 101 5.87 -14.65 8.38
N SER A 102 6.67 -15.69 8.59
CA SER A 102 8.09 -15.50 8.84
C SER A 102 8.69 -14.75 7.64
N GLY A 103 9.42 -13.65 7.89
CA GLY A 103 9.98 -12.78 6.84
C GLY A 103 10.96 -13.45 5.86
N ARG A 104 11.06 -14.78 5.89
CA ARG A 104 11.85 -15.60 4.97
C ARG A 104 11.19 -15.59 3.58
N GLY A 105 11.72 -14.73 2.70
CA GLY A 105 11.34 -14.73 1.27
C GLY A 105 10.45 -13.59 0.78
N SER A 106 9.98 -12.69 1.63
CA SER A 106 9.14 -11.56 1.20
C SER A 106 9.83 -10.21 1.46
N ARG A 107 10.96 -9.98 0.82
CA ARG A 107 11.63 -8.66 0.87
C ARG A 107 10.89 -7.68 -0.03
N ALA A 108 10.31 -6.65 0.57
CA ALA A 108 9.54 -5.60 -0.11
C ALA A 108 10.25 -4.26 -0.06
N ASN A 109 9.85 -3.36 -0.95
CA ASN A 109 10.24 -1.95 -0.91
C ASN A 109 9.05 -1.03 -0.56
N ILE A 110 7.85 -1.57 -0.50
CA ILE A 110 6.64 -0.88 -0.06
C ILE A 110 5.88 -1.77 0.92
N LEU A 111 5.58 -1.22 2.09
CA LEU A 111 4.67 -1.80 3.06
C LEU A 111 3.39 -0.97 3.10
N LEU A 112 2.28 -1.62 2.86
CA LEU A 112 0.95 -1.04 2.93
C LEU A 112 0.16 -1.73 4.03
N ILE A 113 -0.34 -0.98 4.99
CA ILE A 113 -1.13 -1.51 6.11
C ILE A 113 -2.53 -0.93 6.03
N ASP A 114 -3.48 -1.78 5.63
CA ASP A 114 -4.90 -1.43 5.60
C ASP A 114 -5.52 -1.68 6.97
N GLU A 115 -6.46 -0.80 7.36
CA GLU A 115 -7.08 -0.72 8.69
C GLU A 115 -6.04 -0.82 9.83
N PHE A 116 -4.92 -0.06 9.67
CA PHE A 116 -3.75 -0.15 10.56
C PHE A 116 -4.09 0.05 12.04
N ARG A 117 -5.15 0.77 12.38
CA ARG A 117 -5.62 0.95 13.76
C ARG A 117 -6.00 -0.38 14.45
N MET A 118 -6.33 -1.41 13.67
CA MET A 118 -6.70 -2.73 14.16
C MET A 118 -5.49 -3.68 14.30
N VAL A 119 -4.33 -3.26 13.82
CA VAL A 119 -3.07 -4.01 13.95
C VAL A 119 -2.34 -3.51 15.18
N ASP A 120 -1.80 -4.41 15.97
CA ASP A 120 -1.01 -4.03 17.13
C ASP A 120 0.27 -3.26 16.72
N LEU A 121 0.59 -2.20 17.46
CA LEU A 121 1.74 -1.34 17.16
C LEU A 121 3.07 -2.10 17.22
N ASP A 122 3.20 -3.00 18.19
CA ASP A 122 4.40 -3.83 18.33
C ASP A 122 4.56 -4.76 17.12
N THR A 123 3.47 -5.38 16.69
CA THR A 123 3.43 -6.19 15.46
C THR A 123 3.88 -5.41 14.24
N ILE A 124 3.44 -4.16 14.09
CA ILE A 124 3.89 -3.30 12.98
C ILE A 124 5.40 -3.08 13.05
N ASN A 125 5.91 -2.72 14.23
CA ASN A 125 7.31 -2.35 14.40
C ASN A 125 8.28 -3.54 14.36
N THR A 126 7.88 -4.67 14.95
CA THR A 126 8.78 -5.83 15.13
C THR A 126 8.67 -6.86 14.02
N VAL A 127 7.51 -6.95 13.35
CA VAL A 127 7.25 -7.96 12.31
C VAL A 127 7.11 -7.32 10.94
N LEU A 128 6.09 -6.46 10.74
CA LEU A 128 5.74 -6.00 9.41
C LEU A 128 6.81 -5.11 8.78
N ARG A 129 7.43 -4.22 9.54
CA ARG A 129 8.53 -3.37 9.04
C ARG A 129 9.77 -4.16 8.61
N ARG A 130 9.95 -5.38 9.12
CA ARG A 130 11.06 -6.25 8.69
C ARG A 130 10.95 -6.71 7.24
N PHE A 131 9.77 -6.62 6.62
CA PHE A 131 9.63 -6.86 5.18
C PHE A 131 10.30 -5.76 4.32
N LEU A 132 10.48 -4.54 4.87
CA LEU A 132 11.14 -3.41 4.20
C LEU A 132 12.68 -3.50 4.28
N THR A 133 13.27 -4.54 3.72
CA THR A 133 14.71 -4.81 3.90
C THR A 133 15.60 -4.35 2.74
N ALA A 134 15.02 -4.05 1.58
CA ALA A 134 15.81 -3.65 0.42
C ALA A 134 15.10 -2.58 -0.40
N PRO A 135 15.82 -1.55 -0.88
CA PRO A 135 15.25 -0.59 -1.82
C PRO A 135 14.95 -1.26 -3.15
N ARG A 136 14.10 -0.61 -3.95
CA ARG A 136 13.82 -1.04 -5.32
C ARG A 136 15.09 -0.94 -6.18
N GLN A 137 15.43 -2.03 -6.89
CA GLN A 137 16.64 -2.11 -7.72
C GLN A 137 16.30 -2.49 -9.17
N PRO A 138 15.75 -1.58 -9.98
CA PRO A 138 15.56 -1.80 -11.40
C PRO A 138 16.91 -1.77 -12.14
N ASN A 139 16.96 -2.41 -13.30
CA ASN A 139 18.21 -2.56 -14.06
C ASN A 139 18.88 -1.23 -14.45
N TYR A 140 18.10 -0.16 -14.64
CA TYR A 140 18.65 1.14 -15.00
C TYR A 140 19.52 1.76 -13.89
N LEU A 141 19.34 1.38 -12.62
CA LEU A 141 20.19 1.85 -11.52
C LEU A 141 21.61 1.28 -11.56
N ASN A 142 21.89 0.28 -12.41
CA ASN A 142 23.25 -0.19 -12.65
C ASN A 142 24.09 0.84 -13.41
N ASN A 143 23.45 1.83 -14.06
CA ASN A 143 24.13 2.94 -14.71
C ASN A 143 24.24 4.12 -13.72
N PRO A 144 25.47 4.60 -13.42
CA PRO A 144 25.71 5.70 -12.48
C PRO A 144 24.93 6.98 -12.81
N LYS A 145 24.62 7.23 -14.08
CA LYS A 145 23.81 8.36 -14.55
C LYS A 145 22.42 8.41 -13.85
N TYR A 146 21.88 7.26 -13.49
CA TYR A 146 20.54 7.13 -12.91
C TYR A 146 20.57 6.87 -11.38
N ALA A 147 21.73 6.94 -10.72
CA ALA A 147 21.87 6.70 -9.28
C ALA A 147 20.95 7.65 -8.45
N HIS A 148 20.70 8.86 -8.92
CA HIS A 148 19.80 9.83 -8.30
C HIS A 148 18.32 9.39 -8.26
N LEU A 149 17.94 8.38 -9.07
CA LEU A 149 16.59 7.80 -9.10
C LEU A 149 16.41 6.66 -8.07
N LEU A 150 17.42 6.41 -7.23
CA LEU A 150 17.28 5.46 -6.13
C LEU A 150 16.22 5.97 -5.15
N GLU A 151 15.21 5.15 -4.92
CA GLU A 151 14.11 5.47 -4.01
C GLU A 151 14.29 4.82 -2.65
N ARG A 152 13.90 5.52 -1.59
CA ARG A 152 13.72 4.93 -0.26
C ARG A 152 12.49 4.04 -0.22
N ASN A 153 12.50 3.08 0.68
CA ASN A 153 11.31 2.27 0.97
C ASN A 153 10.15 3.14 1.44
N LYS A 154 8.93 2.67 1.16
CA LYS A 154 7.69 3.40 1.49
C LYS A 154 6.85 2.66 2.51
N GLU A 155 6.23 3.43 3.40
CA GLU A 155 5.21 2.94 4.33
C GLU A 155 3.90 3.69 4.08
N LEU A 156 2.83 2.96 3.81
CA LEU A 156 1.50 3.51 3.58
C LEU A 156 0.53 2.96 4.63
N TYR A 157 -0.19 3.85 5.27
CA TYR A 157 -1.15 3.55 6.34
C TYR A 157 -2.54 4.02 5.94
N MET A 158 -3.50 3.08 5.89
CA MET A 158 -4.89 3.36 5.55
C MET A 158 -5.78 2.96 6.70
N SER A 159 -6.68 3.81 7.14
CA SER A 159 -7.67 3.46 8.16
C SER A 159 -8.78 4.51 8.26
N SER A 160 -9.81 4.19 9.05
CA SER A 160 -10.70 5.21 9.59
C SER A 160 -10.11 5.83 10.86
N ALA A 161 -10.59 7.01 11.24
CA ALA A 161 -10.23 7.64 12.50
C ALA A 161 -10.65 6.79 13.70
N TRP A 162 -9.96 6.90 14.83
CA TRP A 162 -10.24 6.18 16.07
C TRP A 162 -10.13 7.11 17.27
N TYR A 163 -10.24 6.57 18.47
CA TYR A 163 -10.20 7.34 19.70
C TYR A 163 -8.86 8.06 19.92
N LYS A 164 -8.89 9.24 20.53
CA LYS A 164 -7.69 10.03 20.84
C LYS A 164 -6.73 9.34 21.81
N SER A 165 -7.22 8.43 22.65
CA SER A 165 -6.41 7.63 23.56
C SER A 165 -5.68 6.46 22.91
N HIS A 166 -5.94 6.20 21.63
CA HIS A 166 -5.34 5.07 20.91
C HIS A 166 -4.04 5.48 20.23
N TRP A 167 -3.05 4.59 20.18
CA TRP A 167 -1.74 4.83 19.59
C TRP A 167 -1.78 5.35 18.14
N SER A 168 -2.82 4.99 17.37
CA SER A 168 -3.00 5.47 16.00
C SER A 168 -3.17 6.98 15.91
N PHE A 169 -3.73 7.61 16.94
CA PHE A 169 -3.86 9.07 17.02
C PHE A 169 -2.50 9.75 17.23
N ASP A 170 -1.66 9.20 18.09
CA ASP A 170 -0.29 9.73 18.29
C ASP A 170 0.56 9.54 17.02
N LYS A 171 0.37 8.44 16.32
CA LYS A 171 1.00 8.23 15.01
C LYS A 171 0.53 9.29 14.00
N ALA A 172 -0.76 9.61 13.95
CA ALA A 172 -1.30 10.65 13.07
C ALA A 172 -0.72 12.04 13.41
N LYS A 173 -0.61 12.39 14.70
CA LYS A 173 0.08 13.62 15.13
C LYS A 173 1.53 13.66 14.64
N ALA A 174 2.27 12.57 14.81
CA ALA A 174 3.66 12.49 14.37
C ALA A 174 3.78 12.68 12.84
N TYR A 175 2.83 12.14 12.06
CA TYR A 175 2.77 12.36 10.62
C TYR A 175 2.47 13.83 10.28
N THR A 176 1.57 14.50 11.03
CA THR A 176 1.26 15.92 10.83
C THR A 176 2.48 16.81 11.12
N VAL A 177 3.20 16.55 12.20
CA VAL A 177 4.43 17.29 12.53
C VAL A 177 5.50 17.08 11.45
N ASN A 178 5.70 15.83 11.00
CA ASN A 178 6.70 15.54 9.97
C ASN A 178 6.28 16.03 8.57
N LEU A 179 4.99 16.25 8.30
CA LEU A 179 4.52 16.86 7.05
C LEU A 179 5.01 18.31 6.89
N LEU A 180 5.17 19.01 8.00
CA LEU A 180 5.66 20.40 8.02
C LEU A 180 7.19 20.51 7.88
N ASP A 181 7.90 19.39 7.93
CA ASP A 181 9.36 19.32 7.77
C ASP A 181 9.70 19.03 6.29
N GLU A 182 10.15 20.03 5.56
CA GLU A 182 10.47 19.96 4.13
C GLU A 182 11.57 18.93 3.80
N THR A 183 12.39 18.57 4.78
CA THR A 183 13.46 17.55 4.59
C THR A 183 12.90 16.13 4.58
N LYS A 184 11.66 15.95 5.01
CA LYS A 184 10.99 14.65 5.13
C LYS A 184 9.87 14.50 4.11
N LYS A 185 9.73 13.31 3.57
CA LYS A 185 8.69 13.00 2.57
C LYS A 185 7.49 12.31 3.24
N TYR A 186 6.86 13.03 4.18
CA TYR A 186 5.63 12.61 4.84
C TYR A 186 4.42 13.23 4.17
N PHE A 187 3.31 12.52 4.20
CA PHE A 187 2.00 13.05 3.81
C PHE A 187 0.90 12.39 4.63
N ILE A 188 0.01 13.21 5.15
CA ILE A 188 -1.21 12.76 5.82
C ILE A 188 -2.40 13.53 5.26
N CYS A 189 -3.49 12.83 4.99
CA CYS A 189 -4.79 13.45 4.71
C CYS A 189 -5.90 12.72 5.45
N GLY A 190 -6.91 13.48 5.81
CA GLY A 190 -8.11 13.00 6.47
C GLY A 190 -9.36 13.47 5.74
N LEU A 191 -10.28 12.54 5.45
CA LEU A 191 -11.61 12.85 4.90
C LEU A 191 -12.68 12.43 5.91
N PRO A 192 -13.39 13.39 6.52
CA PRO A 192 -14.46 13.09 7.45
C PRO A 192 -15.71 12.60 6.71
N TYR A 193 -16.59 11.89 7.41
CA TYR A 193 -17.83 11.34 6.82
C TYR A 193 -18.79 12.40 6.30
N GLN A 194 -18.72 13.63 6.81
CA GLN A 194 -19.54 14.76 6.36
C GLN A 194 -19.37 15.06 4.87
N ILE A 195 -18.17 14.79 4.32
CA ILE A 195 -17.92 14.96 2.88
C ILE A 195 -18.78 13.95 2.09
N SER A 196 -18.85 12.69 2.54
CA SER A 196 -19.64 11.66 1.88
C SER A 196 -21.14 11.98 1.90
N ILE A 197 -21.65 12.54 2.98
CA ILE A 197 -23.05 12.96 3.09
C ILE A 197 -23.33 14.15 2.14
N LYS A 198 -22.46 15.15 2.14
CA LYS A 198 -22.62 16.35 1.32
C LYS A 198 -22.64 16.03 -0.19
N GLU A 199 -21.83 15.05 -0.61
CA GLU A 199 -21.71 14.65 -2.01
C GLU A 199 -22.62 13.47 -2.39
N ASN A 200 -23.58 13.09 -1.52
CA ASN A 200 -24.49 11.94 -1.71
C ASN A 200 -23.74 10.63 -2.07
N LEU A 201 -22.58 10.41 -1.47
CA LEU A 201 -21.75 9.21 -1.68
C LEU A 201 -22.07 8.06 -0.71
N LEU A 202 -23.03 8.28 0.21
CA LEU A 202 -23.53 7.31 1.19
C LEU A 202 -25.04 7.24 1.12
#